data_9d8082dc1e6ad2112b6249f95c9a95f4
#
_entry.id   9d8082dc1e6ad2112b6249f95c9a95f4
#
_cell.length_a   1.000
_cell.length_b   1.000
_cell.length_c   1.000
_cell.angle_alpha   90.00
_cell.angle_beta   90.00
_cell.angle_gamma   90.00
#
_symmetry.space_group_name_H-M   'P 1'
#
loop_
_entity.id
_entity.type
_entity.pdbx_description
1 polymer ?
#
loop_
_entity_poly.entity_id
_entity_poly.type
_entity_poly.pdbx_seq_one_letter_code
_entity_poly.pdbx_strand_id
1 'polypeptide(L)'
;MRLLHDTGVRVFTVKDCKWKRVCTFSMEERMFRLTKEWQKRAGMAAAVFFTLAAGMLLFYRHWQFELPLYPNVDEQLSLGCIYELLGQHLYAGDIYVLDFFRYPHLTFYYAAVGARILGKFLAGVDTVVLLRYVVCGTALLSNVCVYFSVKIMTNRRKYAYLGFLLSVFSLYGYAYLYYTGPDTLLFAVANLILLLGCLIWREKDEERAVYLWYPMLAVCIGLATAAKYHGIVFGVFWLALHIGKKYWKHHRNNYLFFLDCIVLALTFVLCNYSLFFHFKTFIGDNLYNLNHYAWGHPGIEHNLPFLGYLEAYALSSYGIFGGLLLLLGIVYLMRKKVWGELVIFSLMPLVILVLLSKYSIVLGRNMSLVLPFAFLFMSYGLVETETIFMALLEKRGTAGQKKNSGKAGGSTAAVVAVLMLCNAETVLGNYRYDLTYDHAAAYIEENIPAGARVYCTSYMPLMDAEKYEIVEIGEDISLLPEMLAEKEYYIDVEYATGYFSQKKDYLLFRGGDMYPDKKAAYEQKMGEYTVMESWQGVSYGGEWKYRIGYFDLLLKSPGAYYVGPSITIYR
;
A
#
# COMPACT_ATOMS: atom_id res chain seq x y z
N MET A 1 -40.02 -40.22 -68.65
CA MET A 1 -38.81 -41.01 -68.42
C MET A 1 -37.74 -40.60 -69.42
N ARG A 2 -37.01 -39.62 -69.17
CA ARG A 2 -35.89 -38.92 -69.85
C ARG A 2 -36.04 -37.44 -69.60
N LEU A 3 -35.33 -37.00 -68.63
CA LEU A 3 -34.90 -35.59 -68.39
C LEU A 3 -34.37 -35.46 -66.94
N LEU A 4 -33.13 -35.82 -66.73
CA LEU A 4 -32.30 -35.44 -65.58
C LEU A 4 -30.89 -36.04 -65.80
N HIS A 5 -30.22 -35.57 -66.85
CA HIS A 5 -28.81 -35.77 -67.05
C HIS A 5 -28.28 -34.41 -67.51
N ASP A 6 -27.79 -33.61 -66.56
CA ASP A 6 -26.81 -32.58 -66.73
C ASP A 6 -26.90 -31.58 -65.54
N THR A 7 -26.54 -32.04 -64.38
CA THR A 7 -26.05 -31.13 -63.35
C THR A 7 -24.76 -31.74 -62.83
N GLY A 8 -23.65 -31.20 -63.33
CA GLY A 8 -22.30 -31.63 -62.99
C GLY A 8 -21.96 -31.31 -61.53
N VAL A 9 -22.55 -32.06 -60.62
CA VAL A 9 -22.12 -32.08 -59.22
C VAL A 9 -20.89 -32.99 -59.09
N ARG A 10 -19.70 -32.43 -59.19
CA ARG A 10 -18.47 -33.12 -58.77
C ARG A 10 -18.61 -33.52 -57.34
N VAL A 11 -18.86 -34.78 -57.06
CA VAL A 11 -18.72 -35.38 -55.75
C VAL A 11 -17.21 -35.31 -55.37
N PHE A 12 -16.82 -34.32 -54.61
CA PHE A 12 -15.50 -34.25 -54.00
C PHE A 12 -15.40 -35.39 -52.98
N THR A 13 -14.73 -36.46 -53.35
CA THR A 13 -14.34 -37.51 -52.41
C THR A 13 -13.37 -36.93 -51.44
N VAL A 14 -13.73 -36.98 -50.14
CA VAL A 14 -13.01 -36.44 -48.97
C VAL A 14 -11.66 -37.16 -48.74
N LYS A 15 -10.90 -37.51 -49.80
CA LYS A 15 -9.60 -38.18 -49.64
C LYS A 15 -8.39 -37.27 -49.65
N ASP A 16 -8.51 -35.99 -50.06
CA ASP A 16 -7.35 -35.10 -50.23
C ASP A 16 -7.35 -33.83 -49.34
N CYS A 17 -8.13 -33.81 -48.31
CA CYS A 17 -8.17 -32.63 -47.45
C CYS A 17 -7.17 -32.74 -46.28
N LYS A 18 -6.08 -31.96 -46.33
CA LYS A 18 -5.13 -31.75 -45.22
C LYS A 18 -5.78 -31.29 -43.88
N TRP A 19 -7.10 -31.21 -43.86
CA TRP A 19 -7.96 -30.85 -42.73
C TRP A 19 -8.26 -32.01 -41.78
N LYS A 20 -7.78 -33.23 -42.03
CA LYS A 20 -8.02 -34.40 -41.16
C LYS A 20 -7.38 -34.33 -39.79
N ARG A 21 -6.52 -33.35 -39.48
CA ARG A 21 -5.97 -33.14 -38.11
C ARG A 21 -6.74 -32.16 -37.25
N VAL A 22 -7.76 -31.49 -37.75
CA VAL A 22 -8.46 -30.46 -36.97
C VAL A 22 -9.83 -30.93 -36.43
N CYS A 23 -10.39 -32.01 -36.89
CA CYS A 23 -11.78 -32.38 -36.60
C CYS A 23 -12.02 -33.74 -35.93
N THR A 24 -11.09 -34.30 -35.17
CA THR A 24 -11.35 -35.57 -34.45
C THR A 24 -10.97 -35.52 -32.98
N PHE A 25 -11.31 -34.43 -32.28
CA PHE A 25 -11.59 -34.58 -30.87
C PHE A 25 -13.06 -34.95 -30.72
N SER A 26 -13.35 -36.09 -30.10
CA SER A 26 -14.71 -36.48 -29.77
C SER A 26 -15.34 -35.38 -28.91
N MET A 27 -16.65 -35.21 -28.98
CA MET A 27 -17.37 -34.24 -28.14
C MET A 27 -17.06 -34.46 -26.65
N GLU A 28 -16.80 -35.71 -26.24
CA GLU A 28 -16.36 -36.11 -24.89
C GLU A 28 -14.99 -35.57 -24.51
N GLU A 29 -14.01 -35.61 -25.42
CA GLU A 29 -12.66 -35.06 -25.14
C GLU A 29 -12.69 -33.52 -25.04
N ARG A 30 -13.55 -32.86 -25.83
CA ARG A 30 -13.77 -31.41 -25.70
C ARG A 30 -14.44 -31.07 -24.36
N MET A 31 -15.49 -31.82 -24.02
CA MET A 31 -16.17 -31.67 -22.71
C MET A 31 -15.22 -31.94 -21.56
N PHE A 32 -14.43 -33.00 -21.61
CA PHE A 32 -13.43 -33.32 -20.57
C PHE A 32 -12.33 -32.26 -20.41
N ARG A 33 -11.84 -31.69 -21.53
CA ARG A 33 -10.90 -30.56 -21.50
C ARG A 33 -11.52 -29.30 -20.92
N LEU A 34 -12.75 -28.97 -21.30
CA LEU A 34 -13.49 -27.85 -20.75
C LEU A 34 -13.72 -28.02 -19.26
N THR A 35 -14.13 -29.21 -18.81
CA THR A 35 -14.33 -29.51 -17.39
C THR A 35 -13.03 -29.37 -16.59
N LYS A 36 -11.89 -29.89 -17.08
CA LYS A 36 -10.58 -29.68 -16.46
C LYS A 36 -10.16 -28.21 -16.41
N GLU A 37 -10.40 -27.45 -17.47
CA GLU A 37 -10.11 -26.01 -17.49
C GLU A 37 -10.99 -25.25 -16.49
N TRP A 38 -12.28 -25.60 -16.39
CA TRP A 38 -13.20 -25.06 -15.39
C TRP A 38 -12.77 -25.39 -13.96
N GLN A 39 -12.40 -26.64 -13.68
CA GLN A 39 -11.89 -27.05 -12.38
C GLN A 39 -10.62 -26.28 -11.99
N LYS A 40 -9.69 -26.08 -12.93
CA LYS A 40 -8.48 -25.27 -12.71
C LYS A 40 -8.82 -23.79 -12.44
N ARG A 41 -9.80 -23.23 -13.14
CA ARG A 41 -10.24 -21.83 -12.92
C ARG A 41 -10.94 -21.69 -11.57
N ALA A 42 -11.85 -22.60 -11.24
CA ALA A 42 -12.54 -22.61 -9.96
C ALA A 42 -11.58 -22.80 -8.78
N GLY A 43 -10.60 -23.73 -8.90
CA GLY A 43 -9.57 -23.92 -7.89
C GLY A 43 -8.70 -22.68 -7.69
N MET A 44 -8.35 -21.96 -8.76
CA MET A 44 -7.61 -20.71 -8.66
C MET A 44 -8.45 -19.59 -8.02
N ALA A 45 -9.72 -19.45 -8.41
CA ALA A 45 -10.62 -18.48 -7.79
C ALA A 45 -10.80 -18.75 -6.29
N ALA A 46 -10.97 -20.02 -5.90
CA ALA A 46 -11.01 -20.41 -4.49
C ALA A 46 -9.70 -20.07 -3.76
N ALA A 47 -8.53 -20.36 -4.35
CA ALA A 47 -7.26 -20.02 -3.76
C ALA A 47 -7.09 -18.50 -3.56
N VAL A 48 -7.49 -17.68 -4.53
CA VAL A 48 -7.49 -16.22 -4.43
C VAL A 48 -8.43 -15.78 -3.30
N PHE A 49 -9.65 -16.30 -3.27
CA PHE A 49 -10.64 -15.97 -2.23
C PHE A 49 -10.13 -16.30 -0.83
N PHE A 50 -9.63 -17.52 -0.61
CA PHE A 50 -9.08 -17.91 0.71
C PHE A 50 -7.85 -17.10 1.10
N THR A 51 -7.01 -16.72 0.12
CA THR A 51 -5.86 -15.85 0.39
C THR A 51 -6.30 -14.46 0.84
N LEU A 52 -7.30 -13.87 0.17
CA LEU A 52 -7.84 -12.57 0.57
C LEU A 52 -8.52 -12.64 1.95
N ALA A 53 -9.28 -13.70 2.21
CA ALA A 53 -9.89 -13.91 3.52
C ALA A 53 -8.84 -14.08 4.63
N ALA A 54 -7.77 -14.85 4.38
CA ALA A 54 -6.66 -14.99 5.32
C ALA A 54 -5.91 -13.66 5.51
N GLY A 55 -5.67 -12.91 4.44
CA GLY A 55 -5.08 -11.56 4.51
C GLY A 55 -5.95 -10.63 5.37
N MET A 56 -7.25 -10.63 5.15
CA MET A 56 -8.19 -9.84 5.96
C MET A 56 -8.13 -10.23 7.44
N LEU A 57 -8.19 -11.51 7.74
CA LEU A 57 -8.21 -12.00 9.13
C LEU A 57 -6.88 -11.78 9.86
N LEU A 58 -5.75 -11.98 9.19
CA LEU A 58 -4.44 -11.94 9.81
C LEU A 58 -3.82 -10.55 9.81
N PHE A 59 -3.95 -9.80 8.70
CA PHE A 59 -3.23 -8.54 8.50
C PHE A 59 -4.10 -7.30 8.71
N TYR A 60 -5.41 -7.41 8.58
CA TYR A 60 -6.32 -6.26 8.65
C TYR A 60 -7.29 -6.32 9.83
N ARG A 61 -7.04 -7.19 10.81
CA ARG A 61 -7.86 -7.27 12.03
C ARG A 61 -7.95 -5.92 12.77
N HIS A 62 -6.89 -5.12 12.73
CA HIS A 62 -6.85 -3.80 13.36
C HIS A 62 -7.78 -2.76 12.71
N TRP A 63 -8.49 -3.10 11.63
CA TRP A 63 -9.60 -2.25 11.16
C TRP A 63 -10.70 -2.07 12.19
N GLN A 64 -10.75 -2.94 13.18
CA GLN A 64 -11.73 -2.89 14.27
C GLN A 64 -11.30 -1.97 15.42
N PHE A 65 -10.08 -1.46 15.43
CA PHE A 65 -9.65 -0.55 16.46
C PHE A 65 -10.30 0.82 16.29
N GLU A 66 -10.87 1.30 17.38
CA GLU A 66 -11.51 2.60 17.44
C GLU A 66 -10.46 3.74 17.48
N LEU A 67 -10.87 4.91 17.00
CA LEU A 67 -10.14 6.14 17.20
C LEU A 67 -10.45 6.71 18.60
N PRO A 68 -9.52 7.46 19.18
CA PRO A 68 -8.21 7.94 18.71
C PRO A 68 -7.06 7.00 19.04
N LEU A 69 -7.32 5.80 19.47
CA LEU A 69 -6.35 4.85 20.01
C LEU A 69 -5.32 4.39 18.98
N TYR A 70 -5.54 4.68 17.70
CA TYR A 70 -4.62 4.18 16.71
C TYR A 70 -4.03 5.23 15.79
N PRO A 71 -2.77 5.02 15.43
CA PRO A 71 -1.75 6.04 15.30
C PRO A 71 -1.72 6.73 13.94
N ASN A 72 -2.81 6.92 13.26
CA ASN A 72 -2.75 7.70 12.04
C ASN A 72 -3.52 9.01 12.18
N VAL A 73 -2.78 10.06 12.51
CA VAL A 73 -3.29 11.43 12.65
C VAL A 73 -4.06 11.88 11.41
N ASP A 74 -3.62 11.42 10.23
CA ASP A 74 -4.27 11.78 8.97
C ASP A 74 -5.63 11.09 8.78
N GLU A 75 -5.90 9.99 9.50
CA GLU A 75 -7.23 9.39 9.48
C GLU A 75 -8.24 10.29 10.16
N GLN A 76 -7.89 10.97 11.24
CA GLN A 76 -8.79 11.92 11.91
C GLN A 76 -9.21 13.04 10.97
N LEU A 77 -8.27 13.59 10.19
CA LEU A 77 -8.57 14.61 9.17
C LEU A 77 -9.51 14.05 8.10
N SER A 78 -9.25 12.84 7.64
CA SER A 78 -10.10 12.17 6.64
C SER A 78 -11.50 11.91 7.17
N LEU A 79 -11.62 11.46 8.43
CA LEU A 79 -12.90 11.21 9.08
C LEU A 79 -13.69 12.49 9.29
N GLY A 80 -13.05 13.61 9.66
CA GLY A 80 -13.71 14.92 9.76
C GLY A 80 -14.43 15.28 8.47
N CYS A 81 -13.73 15.22 7.33
CA CYS A 81 -14.33 15.46 6.01
C CYS A 81 -15.46 14.45 5.67
N ILE A 82 -15.28 13.18 6.01
CA ILE A 82 -16.26 12.13 5.72
C ILE A 82 -17.50 12.30 6.58
N TYR A 83 -17.36 12.61 7.87
CA TYR A 83 -18.52 12.88 8.76
C TYR A 83 -19.28 14.12 8.32
N GLU A 84 -18.61 15.16 7.85
CA GLU A 84 -19.26 16.31 7.23
C GLU A 84 -20.13 15.87 6.04
N LEU A 85 -19.59 15.03 5.14
CA LEU A 85 -20.36 14.47 4.02
C LEU A 85 -21.50 13.54 4.47
N LEU A 86 -21.32 12.78 5.54
CA LEU A 86 -22.35 11.90 6.08
C LEU A 86 -23.45 12.68 6.81
N GLY A 87 -23.13 13.80 7.42
CA GLY A 87 -24.09 14.71 8.06
C GLY A 87 -24.94 15.52 7.05
N GLN A 88 -24.42 15.74 5.83
CA GLN A 88 -25.17 16.41 4.78
C GLN A 88 -26.28 15.48 4.23
N HIS A 89 -27.48 16.02 4.00
CA HIS A 89 -28.61 15.22 3.49
C HIS A 89 -28.48 14.99 1.99
N LEU A 90 -27.97 13.81 1.58
CA LEU A 90 -27.74 13.38 0.19
C LEU A 90 -29.00 13.43 -0.73
N TYR A 91 -30.17 13.76 -0.20
CA TYR A 91 -31.44 13.73 -0.94
C TYR A 91 -32.13 15.07 -1.05
N ALA A 92 -31.54 16.14 -0.51
CA ALA A 92 -32.17 17.46 -0.49
C ALA A 92 -31.88 18.33 -1.73
N GLY A 93 -31.20 17.77 -2.73
CA GLY A 93 -30.78 18.53 -3.94
C GLY A 93 -29.58 19.43 -3.70
N ASP A 94 -28.99 19.42 -2.52
CA ASP A 94 -27.80 20.18 -2.20
C ASP A 94 -26.55 19.54 -2.81
N ILE A 95 -25.66 20.38 -3.32
CA ILE A 95 -24.37 19.95 -3.83
C ILE A 95 -23.43 19.74 -2.64
N TYR A 96 -22.93 18.49 -2.47
CA TYR A 96 -21.97 18.17 -1.42
C TYR A 96 -20.64 18.83 -1.69
N VAL A 97 -20.32 19.88 -0.98
CA VAL A 97 -19.12 20.68 -1.16
C VAL A 97 -18.27 20.58 0.10
N LEU A 98 -16.99 20.22 -0.06
CA LEU A 98 -16.00 20.26 1.00
C LEU A 98 -15.10 21.47 0.82
N ASP A 99 -14.85 22.20 1.89
CA ASP A 99 -13.90 23.31 1.94
C ASP A 99 -12.59 22.90 2.60
N PHE A 100 -11.97 21.84 2.08
CA PHE A 100 -10.71 21.27 2.55
C PHE A 100 -9.99 20.60 1.40
N PHE A 101 -8.79 21.05 1.03
CA PHE A 101 -8.04 20.56 -0.13
C PHE A 101 -6.59 20.17 0.18
N ARG A 102 -6.23 19.96 1.45
CA ARG A 102 -4.93 19.34 1.78
C ARG A 102 -4.81 17.93 1.20
N TYR A 103 -5.96 17.24 1.07
CA TYR A 103 -6.09 16.02 0.28
C TYR A 103 -7.17 16.20 -0.78
N PRO A 104 -7.03 15.55 -1.97
CA PRO A 104 -8.11 15.49 -2.95
C PRO A 104 -9.29 14.65 -2.42
N HIS A 105 -10.48 14.87 -2.95
CA HIS A 105 -11.74 14.45 -2.34
C HIS A 105 -12.20 13.04 -2.69
N LEU A 106 -11.62 12.37 -3.70
CA LEU A 106 -12.12 11.07 -4.16
C LEU A 106 -12.23 10.07 -3.01
N THR A 107 -11.23 10.00 -2.12
CA THR A 107 -11.24 9.08 -0.98
C THR A 107 -12.42 9.33 -0.05
N PHE A 108 -12.74 10.59 0.21
CA PHE A 108 -13.82 10.98 1.11
C PHE A 108 -15.19 10.64 0.54
N TYR A 109 -15.45 11.03 -0.72
CA TYR A 109 -16.71 10.66 -1.39
C TYR A 109 -16.87 9.16 -1.54
N TYR A 110 -15.81 8.46 -1.95
CA TYR A 110 -15.81 7.01 -2.11
C TYR A 110 -16.13 6.31 -0.79
N ALA A 111 -15.46 6.70 0.30
CA ALA A 111 -15.66 6.13 1.62
C ALA A 111 -17.07 6.41 2.15
N ALA A 112 -17.56 7.66 2.05
CA ALA A 112 -18.89 8.04 2.52
C ALA A 112 -20.00 7.27 1.78
N VAL A 113 -19.95 7.23 0.44
CA VAL A 113 -20.93 6.48 -0.37
C VAL A 113 -20.85 4.99 -0.07
N GLY A 114 -19.65 4.42 -0.01
CA GLY A 114 -19.43 3.01 0.28
C GLY A 114 -19.95 2.62 1.68
N ALA A 115 -19.67 3.43 2.70
CA ALA A 115 -20.15 3.19 4.06
C ALA A 115 -21.68 3.26 4.16
N ARG A 116 -22.32 4.20 3.46
CA ARG A 116 -23.80 4.27 3.39
C ARG A 116 -24.42 3.03 2.73
N ILE A 117 -23.79 2.52 1.68
CA ILE A 117 -24.25 1.30 1.01
C ILE A 117 -24.05 0.10 1.94
N LEU A 118 -22.82 -0.06 2.47
CA LEU A 118 -22.46 -1.20 3.30
C LEU A 118 -23.20 -1.22 4.63
N GLY A 119 -23.45 -0.07 5.25
CA GLY A 119 -24.22 0.07 6.49
C GLY A 119 -25.66 -0.40 6.39
N LYS A 120 -26.26 -0.45 5.18
CA LYS A 120 -27.58 -1.07 4.97
C LYS A 120 -27.57 -2.58 5.17
N PHE A 121 -26.43 -3.23 4.96
CA PHE A 121 -26.25 -4.67 5.08
C PHE A 121 -25.60 -5.07 6.40
N LEU A 122 -24.84 -4.17 7.02
CA LEU A 122 -24.09 -4.39 8.25
C LEU A 122 -24.60 -3.46 9.36
N ALA A 123 -25.88 -3.58 9.71
CA ALA A 123 -26.48 -2.78 10.76
C ALA A 123 -25.78 -3.02 12.11
N GLY A 124 -25.50 -1.92 12.84
CA GLY A 124 -24.85 -1.98 14.16
C GLY A 124 -23.32 -2.05 14.14
N VAL A 125 -22.69 -2.08 12.95
CA VAL A 125 -21.23 -1.93 12.84
C VAL A 125 -20.88 -0.45 12.94
N ASP A 126 -19.82 -0.14 13.69
CA ASP A 126 -19.30 1.22 13.83
C ASP A 126 -18.96 1.86 12.48
N THR A 127 -19.19 3.17 12.38
CA THR A 127 -19.00 3.91 11.12
C THR A 127 -17.55 3.91 10.67
N VAL A 128 -16.57 4.04 11.58
CA VAL A 128 -15.14 4.01 11.24
C VAL A 128 -14.75 2.66 10.65
N VAL A 129 -15.27 1.57 11.25
CA VAL A 129 -15.05 0.20 10.78
C VAL A 129 -15.65 0.02 9.38
N LEU A 130 -16.86 0.54 9.13
CA LEU A 130 -17.47 0.50 7.79
C LEU A 130 -16.63 1.25 6.75
N LEU A 131 -16.12 2.44 7.10
CA LEU A 131 -15.25 3.24 6.23
C LEU A 131 -13.96 2.48 5.90
N ARG A 132 -13.33 1.86 6.89
CA ARG A 132 -12.14 1.03 6.70
C ARG A 132 -12.44 -0.21 5.85
N TYR A 133 -13.59 -0.88 6.03
CA TYR A 133 -14.01 -1.99 5.16
C TYR A 133 -14.12 -1.55 3.69
N VAL A 134 -14.63 -0.34 3.43
CA VAL A 134 -14.72 0.19 2.07
C VAL A 134 -13.34 0.48 1.49
N VAL A 135 -12.55 1.30 2.16
CA VAL A 135 -11.28 1.82 1.59
C VAL A 135 -10.18 0.75 1.64
N CYS A 136 -9.96 0.14 2.82
CA CYS A 136 -8.92 -0.87 2.99
C CYS A 136 -9.30 -2.19 2.31
N GLY A 137 -10.59 -2.55 2.30
CA GLY A 137 -11.10 -3.70 1.54
C GLY A 137 -10.83 -3.56 0.05
N THR A 138 -11.00 -2.36 -0.50
CA THR A 138 -10.66 -2.07 -1.91
C THR A 138 -9.16 -2.21 -2.16
N ALA A 139 -8.31 -1.71 -1.24
CA ALA A 139 -6.87 -1.87 -1.33
C ALA A 139 -6.47 -3.36 -1.29
N LEU A 140 -7.05 -4.13 -0.38
CA LEU A 140 -6.81 -5.58 -0.29
C LEU A 140 -7.25 -6.31 -1.57
N LEU A 141 -8.45 -6.05 -2.07
CA LEU A 141 -8.98 -6.66 -3.28
C LEU A 141 -8.15 -6.28 -4.52
N SER A 142 -7.62 -5.06 -4.58
CA SER A 142 -6.82 -4.60 -5.71
C SER A 142 -5.55 -5.41 -5.94
N ASN A 143 -5.04 -6.16 -4.93
CA ASN A 143 -3.89 -7.05 -5.10
C ASN A 143 -4.12 -8.13 -6.18
N VAL A 144 -5.38 -8.42 -6.54
CA VAL A 144 -5.70 -9.29 -7.69
C VAL A 144 -5.13 -8.72 -9.00
N CYS A 145 -4.99 -7.39 -9.10
CA CYS A 145 -4.33 -6.77 -10.25
C CYS A 145 -2.85 -7.15 -10.33
N VAL A 146 -2.16 -7.34 -9.19
CA VAL A 146 -0.77 -7.85 -9.16
C VAL A 146 -0.71 -9.26 -9.74
N TYR A 147 -1.66 -10.14 -9.37
CA TYR A 147 -1.74 -11.48 -9.99
C TYR A 147 -1.80 -11.41 -11.51
N PHE A 148 -2.72 -10.60 -12.05
CA PHE A 148 -2.88 -10.49 -13.50
C PHE A 148 -1.67 -9.82 -14.17
N SER A 149 -1.09 -8.79 -13.56
CA SER A 149 0.11 -8.11 -14.05
C SER A 149 1.29 -9.08 -14.18
N VAL A 150 1.59 -9.81 -13.11
CA VAL A 150 2.66 -10.82 -13.13
C VAL A 150 2.36 -11.94 -14.12
N LYS A 151 1.10 -12.39 -14.24
CA LYS A 151 0.71 -13.40 -15.21
C LYS A 151 0.92 -12.93 -16.64
N ILE A 152 0.54 -11.68 -16.96
CA ILE A 152 0.72 -11.07 -18.28
C ILE A 152 2.20 -10.95 -18.61
N MET A 153 3.01 -10.50 -17.64
CA MET A 153 4.42 -10.23 -17.87
C MET A 153 5.28 -11.50 -17.92
N THR A 154 5.03 -12.48 -17.04
CA THR A 154 5.81 -13.73 -16.98
C THR A 154 5.22 -14.88 -17.80
N ASN A 155 3.96 -14.79 -18.18
CA ASN A 155 3.14 -15.85 -18.79
C ASN A 155 3.09 -17.15 -17.94
N ARG A 156 3.30 -17.08 -16.62
CA ARG A 156 3.35 -18.25 -15.73
C ARG A 156 2.44 -18.05 -14.52
N ARG A 157 1.41 -18.90 -14.35
CA ARG A 157 0.42 -18.83 -13.26
C ARG A 157 1.06 -18.98 -11.88
N LYS A 158 2.11 -19.80 -11.74
CA LYS A 158 2.84 -20.01 -10.49
C LYS A 158 3.36 -18.70 -9.92
N TYR A 159 4.15 -17.96 -10.71
CA TYR A 159 4.73 -16.70 -10.23
C TYR A 159 3.68 -15.60 -10.04
N ALA A 160 2.62 -15.63 -10.84
CA ALA A 160 1.48 -14.74 -10.64
C ALA A 160 0.84 -14.94 -9.27
N TYR A 161 0.63 -16.20 -8.86
CA TYR A 161 0.08 -16.50 -7.55
C TYR A 161 1.07 -16.18 -6.41
N LEU A 162 2.35 -16.51 -6.58
CA LEU A 162 3.37 -16.16 -5.58
C LEU A 162 3.54 -14.64 -5.43
N GLY A 163 3.52 -13.88 -6.53
CA GLY A 163 3.53 -12.42 -6.49
C GLY A 163 2.29 -11.82 -5.81
N PHE A 164 1.12 -12.42 -6.05
CA PHE A 164 -0.11 -12.07 -5.36
C PHE A 164 0.00 -12.34 -3.84
N LEU A 165 0.52 -13.49 -3.43
CA LEU A 165 0.78 -13.78 -2.02
C LEU A 165 1.72 -12.74 -1.39
N LEU A 166 2.81 -12.40 -2.08
CA LEU A 166 3.73 -11.35 -1.61
C LEU A 166 3.04 -9.99 -1.46
N SER A 167 2.08 -9.65 -2.33
CA SER A 167 1.38 -8.37 -2.21
C SER A 167 0.36 -8.36 -1.08
N VAL A 168 -0.39 -9.43 -0.87
CA VAL A 168 -1.41 -9.55 0.19
C VAL A 168 -0.78 -9.59 1.59
N PHE A 169 0.29 -10.38 1.76
CA PHE A 169 0.96 -10.56 3.05
C PHE A 169 2.16 -9.63 3.27
N SER A 170 2.13 -8.47 2.64
CA SER A 170 3.13 -7.43 2.79
C SER A 170 2.99 -6.70 4.13
N LEU A 171 4.08 -6.53 4.88
CA LEU A 171 4.09 -5.69 6.09
C LEU A 171 3.76 -4.22 5.78
N TYR A 172 4.05 -3.76 4.56
CA TYR A 172 3.63 -2.44 4.13
C TYR A 172 2.10 -2.29 4.17
N GLY A 173 1.36 -3.30 3.68
CA GLY A 173 -0.10 -3.32 3.77
C GLY A 173 -0.59 -3.23 5.21
N TYR A 174 0.08 -3.96 6.11
CA TYR A 174 -0.20 -3.90 7.53
C TYR A 174 0.10 -2.54 8.15
N ALA A 175 1.24 -1.92 7.83
CA ALA A 175 1.70 -0.69 8.46
C ALA A 175 1.03 0.59 7.92
N TYR A 176 0.63 0.60 6.65
CA TYR A 176 0.24 1.85 5.96
C TYR A 176 -1.10 1.81 5.23
N LEU A 177 -1.73 0.64 5.07
CA LEU A 177 -2.97 0.50 4.29
C LEU A 177 -4.16 0.02 5.14
N TYR A 178 -4.16 0.26 6.44
CA TYR A 178 -5.16 -0.22 7.38
C TYR A 178 -6.18 0.85 7.80
N TYR A 179 -6.02 2.08 7.38
CA TYR A 179 -6.84 3.22 7.78
C TYR A 179 -7.55 3.88 6.59
N THR A 180 -8.58 4.67 6.88
CA THR A 180 -9.34 5.41 5.88
C THR A 180 -8.56 6.66 5.47
N GLY A 181 -7.74 6.54 4.43
CA GLY A 181 -6.88 7.63 3.98
C GLY A 181 -6.56 7.59 2.49
N PRO A 182 -6.06 8.72 1.97
CA PRO A 182 -5.72 8.88 0.55
C PRO A 182 -4.72 7.85 0.03
N ASP A 183 -3.73 7.48 0.86
CA ASP A 183 -2.69 6.52 0.49
C ASP A 183 -3.24 5.12 0.22
N THR A 184 -4.25 4.72 1.00
CA THR A 184 -4.89 3.41 0.90
C THR A 184 -5.64 3.28 -0.43
N LEU A 185 -6.43 4.29 -0.81
CA LEU A 185 -7.13 4.27 -2.11
C LEU A 185 -6.17 4.45 -3.27
N LEU A 186 -5.13 5.31 -3.12
CA LEU A 186 -4.08 5.48 -4.13
C LEU A 186 -3.38 4.15 -4.45
N PHE A 187 -3.07 3.32 -3.44
CA PHE A 187 -2.49 1.99 -3.65
C PHE A 187 -3.41 1.10 -4.50
N ALA A 188 -4.72 1.12 -4.23
CA ALA A 188 -5.68 0.35 -5.01
C ALA A 188 -5.68 0.75 -6.49
N VAL A 189 -5.71 2.06 -6.76
CA VAL A 189 -5.67 2.59 -8.13
C VAL A 189 -4.31 2.33 -8.79
N ALA A 190 -3.20 2.40 -8.03
CA ALA A 190 -1.85 2.08 -8.52
C ALA A 190 -1.73 0.62 -9.00
N ASN A 191 -2.35 -0.32 -8.29
CA ASN A 191 -2.44 -1.72 -8.72
C ASN A 191 -3.15 -1.85 -10.07
N LEU A 192 -4.23 -1.11 -10.27
CA LEU A 192 -4.97 -1.11 -11.54
C LEU A 192 -4.16 -0.45 -12.68
N ILE A 193 -3.48 0.67 -12.37
CA ILE A 193 -2.57 1.34 -13.32
C ILE A 193 -1.44 0.40 -13.76
N LEU A 194 -0.83 -0.34 -12.83
CA LEU A 194 0.17 -1.35 -13.17
C LEU A 194 -0.40 -2.40 -14.12
N LEU A 195 -1.61 -2.91 -13.84
CA LEU A 195 -2.27 -3.90 -14.69
C LEU A 195 -2.51 -3.35 -16.10
N LEU A 196 -3.07 -2.15 -16.22
CA LEU A 196 -3.30 -1.50 -17.52
C LEU A 196 -1.99 -1.27 -18.27
N GLY A 197 -0.93 -0.84 -17.57
CA GLY A 197 0.40 -0.69 -18.16
C GLY A 197 0.95 -2.02 -18.70
N CYS A 198 0.78 -3.13 -17.96
CA CYS A 198 1.17 -4.46 -18.43
C CYS A 198 0.34 -4.91 -19.65
N LEU A 199 -0.97 -4.60 -19.69
CA LEU A 199 -1.83 -4.86 -20.84
C LEU A 199 -1.35 -4.09 -22.07
N ILE A 200 -1.14 -2.78 -21.95
CA ILE A 200 -0.63 -1.91 -23.02
C ILE A 200 0.73 -2.43 -23.53
N TRP A 201 1.63 -2.76 -22.60
CA TRP A 201 2.97 -3.21 -22.96
C TRP A 201 2.94 -4.52 -23.78
N ARG A 202 2.07 -5.45 -23.42
CA ARG A 202 1.96 -6.76 -24.10
C ARG A 202 0.98 -6.77 -25.26
N GLU A 203 0.14 -5.75 -25.41
CA GLU A 203 -0.81 -5.66 -26.54
C GLU A 203 -0.05 -5.54 -27.86
N LYS A 204 -0.48 -6.34 -28.82
CA LYS A 204 0.06 -6.36 -30.19
C LYS A 204 -0.78 -5.53 -31.15
N ASP A 205 -2.06 -5.43 -30.85
CA ASP A 205 -3.00 -4.62 -31.61
C ASP A 205 -2.90 -3.16 -31.12
N GLU A 206 -2.32 -2.31 -31.96
CA GLU A 206 -2.12 -0.90 -31.66
C GLU A 206 -3.44 -0.15 -31.46
N GLU A 207 -4.44 -0.45 -32.30
CA GLU A 207 -5.74 0.21 -32.21
C GLU A 207 -6.41 -0.11 -30.87
N ARG A 208 -6.41 -1.38 -30.48
CA ARG A 208 -6.94 -1.80 -29.19
C ARG A 208 -6.19 -1.15 -28.03
N ALA A 209 -4.86 -1.01 -28.11
CA ALA A 209 -4.08 -0.33 -27.08
C ALA A 209 -4.49 1.12 -26.93
N VAL A 210 -4.61 1.84 -28.04
CA VAL A 210 -4.82 3.30 -28.05
C VAL A 210 -6.30 3.67 -27.82
N TYR A 211 -7.25 2.90 -28.37
CA TYR A 211 -8.68 3.22 -28.23
C TYR A 211 -9.35 2.65 -26.98
N LEU A 212 -8.79 1.59 -26.37
CA LEU A 212 -9.39 0.97 -25.18
C LEU A 212 -8.55 1.20 -23.93
N TRP A 213 -7.26 0.80 -23.95
CA TRP A 213 -6.45 0.80 -22.74
C TRP A 213 -5.96 2.19 -22.34
N TYR A 214 -5.69 3.08 -23.31
CA TYR A 214 -5.24 4.45 -23.01
C TYR A 214 -6.31 5.28 -22.30
N PRO A 215 -7.55 5.39 -22.78
CA PRO A 215 -8.58 6.13 -22.06
C PRO A 215 -8.83 5.56 -20.66
N MET A 216 -8.80 4.23 -20.50
CA MET A 216 -8.92 3.59 -19.19
C MET A 216 -7.74 3.98 -18.26
N LEU A 217 -6.52 3.99 -18.82
CA LEU A 217 -5.34 4.41 -18.06
C LEU A 217 -5.42 5.89 -17.69
N ALA A 218 -5.87 6.75 -18.60
CA ALA A 218 -6.06 8.18 -18.33
C ALA A 218 -7.07 8.42 -17.20
N VAL A 219 -8.22 7.74 -17.22
CA VAL A 219 -9.21 7.76 -16.13
C VAL A 219 -8.56 7.30 -14.82
N CYS A 220 -7.82 6.18 -14.82
CA CYS A 220 -7.17 5.68 -13.61
C CYS A 220 -6.13 6.66 -13.08
N ILE A 221 -5.36 7.36 -13.93
CA ILE A 221 -4.40 8.38 -13.49
C ILE A 221 -5.15 9.59 -12.91
N GLY A 222 -6.25 9.99 -13.52
CA GLY A 222 -7.15 11.03 -12.97
C GLY A 222 -7.69 10.65 -11.59
N LEU A 223 -8.15 9.40 -11.41
CA LEU A 223 -8.59 8.88 -10.10
C LEU A 223 -7.44 8.79 -9.09
N ALA A 224 -6.24 8.35 -9.50
CA ALA A 224 -5.06 8.34 -8.63
C ALA A 224 -4.71 9.75 -8.14
N THR A 225 -4.76 10.74 -9.05
CA THR A 225 -4.53 12.15 -8.73
C THR A 225 -5.62 12.70 -7.82
N ALA A 226 -6.87 12.26 -8.02
CA ALA A 226 -8.01 12.63 -7.19
C ALA A 226 -8.05 11.89 -5.84
N ALA A 227 -7.33 10.78 -5.67
CA ALA A 227 -7.08 10.16 -4.38
C ALA A 227 -5.95 10.88 -3.63
N LYS A 228 -4.84 11.16 -4.30
CA LYS A 228 -3.69 11.92 -3.76
C LYS A 228 -2.97 12.65 -4.90
N TYR A 229 -2.63 13.93 -4.72
CA TYR A 229 -2.03 14.77 -5.78
C TYR A 229 -0.79 14.12 -6.45
N HIS A 230 0.01 13.35 -5.69
CA HIS A 230 1.16 12.61 -6.24
C HIS A 230 0.77 11.61 -7.34
N GLY A 231 -0.49 11.21 -7.44
CA GLY A 231 -0.99 10.30 -8.47
C GLY A 231 -0.76 10.79 -9.90
N ILE A 232 -0.62 12.12 -10.11
CA ILE A 232 -0.31 12.69 -11.43
C ILE A 232 1.01 12.17 -12.01
N VAL A 233 1.96 11.74 -11.17
CA VAL A 233 3.25 11.22 -11.61
C VAL A 233 3.13 9.93 -12.42
N PHE A 234 1.99 9.21 -12.34
CA PHE A 234 1.71 8.10 -13.27
C PHE A 234 1.65 8.53 -14.74
N GLY A 235 1.47 9.84 -15.02
CA GLY A 235 1.64 10.40 -16.36
C GLY A 235 3.02 10.12 -16.96
N VAL A 236 4.08 10.07 -16.11
CA VAL A 236 5.44 9.70 -16.54
C VAL A 236 5.48 8.23 -17.01
N PHE A 237 4.83 7.34 -16.28
CA PHE A 237 4.71 5.91 -16.66
C PHE A 237 3.96 5.76 -17.99
N TRP A 238 2.86 6.46 -18.14
CA TRP A 238 2.09 6.46 -19.39
C TRP A 238 2.88 7.02 -20.57
N LEU A 239 3.59 8.14 -20.39
CA LEU A 239 4.48 8.69 -21.41
C LEU A 239 5.60 7.69 -21.78
N ALA A 240 6.18 7.02 -20.78
CA ALA A 240 7.18 5.99 -21.01
C ALA A 240 6.65 4.82 -21.84
N LEU A 241 5.41 4.38 -21.59
CA LEU A 241 4.72 3.38 -22.41
C LEU A 241 4.51 3.87 -23.86
N HIS A 242 4.08 5.12 -24.03
CA HIS A 242 3.85 5.74 -25.34
C HIS A 242 5.13 5.79 -26.19
N ILE A 243 6.25 6.18 -25.56
CA ILE A 243 7.56 6.23 -26.18
C ILE A 243 8.09 4.80 -26.44
N GLY A 244 8.02 3.91 -25.45
CA GLY A 244 8.55 2.56 -25.53
C GLY A 244 7.87 1.68 -26.57
N LYS A 245 6.57 1.87 -26.76
CA LYS A 245 5.77 1.23 -27.82
C LYS A 245 5.93 1.90 -29.17
N LYS A 246 6.68 3.02 -29.25
CA LYS A 246 6.91 3.83 -30.47
C LYS A 246 5.62 4.46 -31.03
N TYR A 247 4.55 4.58 -30.24
CA TYR A 247 3.28 5.17 -30.66
C TYR A 247 3.40 6.64 -31.02
N TRP A 248 4.38 7.34 -30.44
CA TRP A 248 4.72 8.73 -30.77
C TRP A 248 5.07 8.96 -32.26
N LYS A 249 5.39 7.89 -33.03
CA LYS A 249 5.66 7.99 -34.46
C LYS A 249 4.42 8.22 -35.31
N HIS A 250 3.25 7.98 -34.76
CA HIS A 250 1.96 8.10 -35.46
C HIS A 250 1.21 9.33 -34.97
N HIS A 251 0.93 10.30 -35.84
CA HIS A 251 0.23 11.54 -35.49
C HIS A 251 -1.14 11.28 -34.84
N ARG A 252 -1.88 10.27 -35.32
CA ARG A 252 -3.16 9.85 -34.74
C ARG A 252 -3.01 9.48 -33.26
N ASN A 253 -2.00 8.70 -32.92
CA ASN A 253 -1.79 8.25 -31.55
C ASN A 253 -1.38 9.40 -30.61
N ASN A 254 -0.59 10.35 -31.12
CA ASN A 254 -0.24 11.56 -30.36
C ASN A 254 -1.47 12.41 -30.11
N TYR A 255 -2.36 12.56 -31.10
CA TYR A 255 -3.61 13.28 -30.93
C TYR A 255 -4.53 12.60 -29.90
N LEU A 256 -4.68 11.28 -29.97
CA LEU A 256 -5.47 10.51 -29.01
C LEU A 256 -4.86 10.57 -27.61
N PHE A 257 -3.54 10.46 -27.49
CA PHE A 257 -2.83 10.65 -26.22
C PHE A 257 -3.12 12.03 -25.60
N PHE A 258 -3.14 13.08 -26.42
CA PHE A 258 -3.49 14.42 -25.96
C PHE A 258 -4.97 14.52 -25.52
N LEU A 259 -5.90 13.94 -26.27
CA LEU A 259 -7.30 13.86 -25.85
C LEU A 259 -7.47 13.11 -24.54
N ASP A 260 -6.72 12.04 -24.34
CA ASP A 260 -6.74 11.28 -23.09
C ASP A 260 -6.14 12.06 -21.92
N CYS A 261 -5.19 12.98 -22.16
CA CYS A 261 -4.77 13.93 -21.13
C CYS A 261 -5.92 14.85 -20.68
N ILE A 262 -6.80 15.22 -21.60
CA ILE A 262 -8.03 15.97 -21.24
C ILE A 262 -8.97 15.08 -20.42
N VAL A 263 -9.13 13.80 -20.79
CA VAL A 263 -9.92 12.83 -20.01
C VAL A 263 -9.38 12.70 -18.58
N LEU A 264 -8.06 12.62 -18.41
CA LEU A 264 -7.40 12.60 -17.10
C LEU A 264 -7.76 13.85 -16.29
N ALA A 265 -7.59 15.04 -16.88
CA ALA A 265 -7.89 16.31 -16.22
C ALA A 265 -9.37 16.41 -15.84
N LEU A 266 -10.28 16.03 -16.73
CA LEU A 266 -11.72 16.01 -16.46
C LEU A 266 -12.06 15.03 -15.33
N THR A 267 -11.44 13.85 -15.30
CA THR A 267 -11.65 12.88 -14.22
C THR A 267 -11.23 13.47 -12.87
N PHE A 268 -10.06 14.11 -12.80
CA PHE A 268 -9.61 14.79 -11.58
C PHE A 268 -10.60 15.87 -11.13
N VAL A 269 -11.01 16.74 -12.06
CA VAL A 269 -11.93 17.87 -11.79
C VAL A 269 -13.29 17.36 -11.32
N LEU A 270 -13.85 16.35 -11.96
CA LEU A 270 -15.14 15.75 -11.57
C LEU A 270 -15.09 15.14 -10.15
N CYS A 271 -13.98 14.51 -9.78
CA CYS A 271 -13.79 13.96 -8.44
C CYS A 271 -13.53 15.05 -7.37
N ASN A 272 -13.18 16.26 -7.80
CA ASN A 272 -12.86 17.39 -6.93
C ASN A 272 -13.71 18.63 -7.28
N TYR A 273 -14.97 18.42 -7.67
CA TYR A 273 -15.83 19.51 -8.16
C TYR A 273 -16.04 20.64 -7.14
N SER A 274 -15.82 20.39 -5.85
CA SER A 274 -15.81 21.42 -4.80
C SER A 274 -14.83 22.58 -5.08
N LEU A 275 -13.78 22.33 -5.89
CA LEU A 275 -12.83 23.37 -6.30
C LEU A 275 -13.49 24.53 -7.04
N PHE A 276 -14.64 24.32 -7.69
CA PHE A 276 -15.37 25.41 -8.36
C PHE A 276 -16.04 26.35 -7.37
N PHE A 277 -16.34 25.90 -6.16
CA PHE A 277 -16.96 26.68 -5.10
C PHE A 277 -15.92 27.30 -4.15
N HIS A 278 -14.80 26.59 -3.93
CA HIS A 278 -13.75 26.96 -2.97
C HIS A 278 -12.35 27.03 -3.61
N PHE A 279 -12.27 27.67 -4.79
CA PHE A 279 -11.01 27.74 -5.56
C PHE A 279 -9.87 28.42 -4.78
N LYS A 280 -10.18 29.44 -3.96
CA LYS A 280 -9.18 30.13 -3.14
C LYS A 280 -8.58 29.20 -2.08
N THR A 281 -9.42 28.41 -1.40
CA THR A 281 -8.97 27.39 -0.42
C THR A 281 -8.17 26.31 -1.12
N PHE A 282 -8.62 25.85 -2.30
CA PHE A 282 -7.85 24.87 -3.10
C PHE A 282 -6.43 25.35 -3.38
N ILE A 283 -6.22 26.59 -3.81
CA ILE A 283 -4.88 27.13 -4.04
C ILE A 283 -4.11 27.26 -2.72
N GLY A 284 -4.75 27.80 -1.66
CA GLY A 284 -4.13 27.97 -0.34
C GLY A 284 -3.64 26.65 0.26
N ASP A 285 -4.46 25.62 0.24
CA ASP A 285 -4.12 24.29 0.79
C ASP A 285 -3.02 23.59 -0.02
N ASN A 286 -3.00 23.76 -1.35
CA ASN A 286 -1.90 23.21 -2.16
C ASN A 286 -0.58 23.94 -1.91
N LEU A 287 -0.60 25.27 -1.73
CA LEU A 287 0.59 26.02 -1.33
C LEU A 287 1.05 25.63 0.09
N TYR A 288 0.12 25.43 1.01
CA TYR A 288 0.44 24.90 2.34
C TYR A 288 1.16 23.56 2.25
N ASN A 289 0.65 22.61 1.45
CA ASN A 289 1.28 21.30 1.28
C ASN A 289 2.72 21.41 0.76
N LEU A 290 2.96 22.26 -0.25
CA LEU A 290 4.30 22.48 -0.79
C LEU A 290 5.25 23.06 0.28
N ASN A 291 4.78 24.05 1.04
CA ASN A 291 5.56 24.68 2.10
C ASN A 291 5.79 23.72 3.27
N HIS A 292 4.78 22.96 3.67
CA HIS A 292 4.88 21.98 4.75
C HIS A 292 6.00 20.96 4.50
N TYR A 293 6.12 20.43 3.29
CA TYR A 293 7.22 19.56 2.92
C TYR A 293 8.58 20.28 2.90
N ALA A 294 8.59 21.58 2.57
CA ALA A 294 9.82 22.40 2.53
C ALA A 294 10.29 22.80 3.94
N TRP A 295 9.35 23.02 4.88
CA TRP A 295 9.70 23.42 6.25
C TRP A 295 10.29 22.30 7.08
N GLY A 296 10.12 21.04 6.65
CA GLY A 296 10.49 19.86 7.42
C GLY A 296 9.42 19.49 8.45
N HIS A 297 9.60 18.34 9.05
CA HIS A 297 8.73 17.85 10.13
C HIS A 297 9.58 17.02 11.11
N PRO A 298 9.85 17.54 12.32
CA PRO A 298 10.63 16.82 13.31
C PRO A 298 10.08 15.39 13.53
N GLY A 299 10.98 14.44 13.67
CA GLY A 299 10.61 13.04 13.90
C GLY A 299 10.48 12.17 12.65
N ILE A 300 10.18 12.75 11.50
CA ILE A 300 10.11 12.04 10.21
C ILE A 300 11.13 12.57 9.19
N GLU A 301 12.08 13.36 9.66
CA GLU A 301 13.19 13.84 8.85
C GLU A 301 14.28 12.77 8.71
N HIS A 302 14.94 12.78 7.57
CA HIS A 302 16.04 11.89 7.28
C HIS A 302 17.22 12.68 6.67
N ASN A 303 18.43 12.45 7.18
CA ASN A 303 19.63 13.13 6.67
C ASN A 303 20.03 12.72 5.25
N LEU A 304 19.53 11.57 4.76
CA LEU A 304 19.67 11.07 3.40
C LEU A 304 18.32 10.67 2.82
N PRO A 305 17.44 11.63 2.43
CA PRO A 305 16.05 11.33 2.06
C PRO A 305 15.91 10.32 0.93
N PHE A 306 16.80 10.37 -0.10
CA PHE A 306 16.78 9.40 -1.19
C PHE A 306 16.96 7.97 -0.67
N LEU A 307 17.87 7.78 0.26
CA LEU A 307 18.11 6.47 0.86
C LEU A 307 16.92 6.02 1.70
N GLY A 308 16.34 6.91 2.51
CA GLY A 308 15.15 6.60 3.30
C GLY A 308 13.96 6.16 2.43
N TYR A 309 13.72 6.84 1.31
CA TYR A 309 12.68 6.42 0.37
C TYR A 309 13.03 5.16 -0.40
N LEU A 310 14.30 4.94 -0.77
CA LEU A 310 14.74 3.70 -1.40
C LEU A 310 14.55 2.51 -0.45
N GLU A 311 14.86 2.68 0.82
CA GLU A 311 14.61 1.68 1.86
C GLU A 311 13.11 1.42 2.02
N ALA A 312 12.29 2.46 2.10
CA ALA A 312 10.84 2.32 2.16
C ALA A 312 10.27 1.58 0.94
N TYR A 313 10.80 1.80 -0.25
CA TYR A 313 10.40 1.09 -1.46
C TYR A 313 10.85 -0.37 -1.48
N ALA A 314 12.13 -0.63 -1.17
CA ALA A 314 12.73 -1.93 -1.36
C ALA A 314 12.52 -2.88 -0.17
N LEU A 315 12.53 -2.34 1.06
CA LEU A 315 12.61 -3.14 2.27
C LEU A 315 11.30 -3.19 3.08
N SER A 316 10.37 -2.23 2.88
CA SER A 316 9.19 -2.08 3.74
C SER A 316 8.23 -3.26 3.76
N SER A 317 8.26 -4.13 2.76
CA SER A 317 7.35 -5.29 2.70
C SER A 317 7.93 -6.56 3.32
N TYR A 318 9.23 -6.81 3.13
CA TYR A 318 9.90 -8.06 3.49
C TYR A 318 11.36 -7.84 3.93
N GLY A 319 11.72 -6.65 4.38
CA GLY A 319 13.07 -6.32 4.80
C GLY A 319 14.12 -6.62 3.72
N ILE A 320 15.31 -7.01 4.14
CA ILE A 320 16.45 -7.32 3.25
C ILE A 320 16.09 -8.39 2.21
N PHE A 321 15.26 -9.39 2.55
CA PHE A 321 14.86 -10.44 1.61
C PHE A 321 13.98 -9.92 0.48
N GLY A 322 13.09 -8.96 0.77
CA GLY A 322 12.32 -8.25 -0.26
C GLY A 322 13.24 -7.48 -1.20
N GLY A 323 14.20 -6.74 -0.64
CA GLY A 323 15.22 -6.02 -1.41
C GLY A 323 16.07 -6.94 -2.29
N LEU A 324 16.48 -8.10 -1.78
CA LEU A 324 17.20 -9.12 -2.55
C LEU A 324 16.35 -9.69 -3.69
N LEU A 325 15.08 -10.01 -3.45
CA LEU A 325 14.18 -10.47 -4.52
C LEU A 325 13.98 -9.39 -5.59
N LEU A 326 13.83 -8.14 -5.19
CA LEU A 326 13.71 -7.01 -6.11
C LEU A 326 14.97 -6.88 -6.97
N LEU A 327 16.16 -6.93 -6.36
CA LEU A 327 17.44 -6.90 -7.06
C LEU A 327 17.60 -8.08 -8.03
N LEU A 328 17.25 -9.30 -7.60
CA LEU A 328 17.27 -10.49 -8.46
C LEU A 328 16.32 -10.33 -9.66
N GLY A 329 15.17 -9.65 -9.48
CA GLY A 329 14.26 -9.33 -10.56
C GLY A 329 14.86 -8.39 -11.60
N ILE A 330 15.58 -7.36 -11.15
CA ILE A 330 16.36 -6.47 -12.02
C ILE A 330 17.41 -7.26 -12.78
N VAL A 331 18.21 -8.09 -12.08
CA VAL A 331 19.24 -8.96 -12.68
C VAL A 331 18.65 -9.91 -13.71
N TYR A 332 17.48 -10.51 -13.42
CA TYR A 332 16.76 -11.35 -14.38
C TYR A 332 16.48 -10.62 -15.70
N LEU A 333 15.88 -9.42 -15.63
CA LEU A 333 15.54 -8.63 -16.82
C LEU A 333 16.79 -8.22 -17.60
N MET A 334 17.88 -7.84 -16.91
CA MET A 334 19.18 -7.52 -17.52
C MET A 334 19.77 -8.74 -18.24
N ARG A 335 19.81 -9.90 -17.60
CA ARG A 335 20.31 -11.16 -18.19
C ARG A 335 19.49 -11.60 -19.39
N LYS A 336 18.16 -11.41 -19.34
CA LYS A 336 17.26 -11.69 -20.46
C LYS A 336 17.28 -10.61 -21.55
N LYS A 337 18.04 -9.52 -21.35
CA LYS A 337 18.13 -8.37 -22.24
C LYS A 337 16.76 -7.72 -22.54
N VAL A 338 15.85 -7.75 -21.56
CA VAL A 338 14.50 -7.19 -21.70
C VAL A 338 14.52 -5.74 -21.19
N TRP A 339 15.38 -4.93 -21.79
CA TRP A 339 15.66 -3.56 -21.36
C TRP A 339 14.42 -2.64 -21.37
N GLY A 340 13.52 -2.84 -22.36
CA GLY A 340 12.29 -2.05 -22.44
C GLY A 340 11.41 -2.22 -21.18
N GLU A 341 11.23 -3.45 -20.71
CA GLU A 341 10.47 -3.71 -19.48
C GLU A 341 11.19 -3.10 -18.26
N LEU A 342 12.50 -3.33 -18.17
CA LEU A 342 13.29 -2.80 -17.06
C LEU A 342 13.15 -1.28 -16.97
N VAL A 343 13.39 -0.56 -18.07
CA VAL A 343 13.37 0.91 -18.09
C VAL A 343 11.96 1.44 -17.79
N ILE A 344 10.96 0.96 -18.52
CA ILE A 344 9.60 1.51 -18.43
C ILE A 344 9.00 1.31 -17.03
N PHE A 345 9.15 0.10 -16.47
CA PHE A 345 8.56 -0.19 -15.15
C PHE A 345 9.43 0.31 -13.97
N SER A 346 10.71 0.65 -14.18
CA SER A 346 11.55 1.30 -13.16
C SER A 346 11.45 2.82 -13.17
N LEU A 347 11.09 3.43 -14.30
CA LEU A 347 11.14 4.89 -14.46
C LEU A 347 10.25 5.60 -13.44
N MET A 348 9.01 5.13 -13.28
CA MET A 348 8.05 5.73 -12.34
C MET A 348 8.52 5.64 -10.87
N PRO A 349 8.93 4.47 -10.33
CA PRO A 349 9.54 4.39 -9.01
C PRO A 349 10.73 5.34 -8.84
N LEU A 350 11.65 5.41 -9.82
CA LEU A 350 12.81 6.28 -9.75
C LEU A 350 12.44 7.77 -9.74
N VAL A 351 11.47 8.18 -10.55
CA VAL A 351 11.01 9.58 -10.57
C VAL A 351 10.42 9.97 -9.22
N ILE A 352 9.60 9.12 -8.60
CA ILE A 352 9.05 9.39 -7.27
C ILE A 352 10.15 9.46 -6.21
N LEU A 353 11.09 8.52 -6.22
CA LEU A 353 12.22 8.55 -5.29
C LEU A 353 12.99 9.89 -5.40
N VAL A 354 13.28 10.34 -6.62
CA VAL A 354 14.00 11.60 -6.84
C VAL A 354 13.16 12.81 -6.44
N LEU A 355 11.87 12.85 -6.79
CA LEU A 355 11.00 13.99 -6.47
C LEU A 355 10.82 14.16 -4.96
N LEU A 356 10.54 13.08 -4.24
CA LEU A 356 10.33 13.14 -2.80
C LEU A 356 11.65 13.39 -2.04
N SER A 357 12.78 12.97 -2.59
CA SER A 357 14.11 13.17 -1.98
C SER A 357 14.59 14.63 -1.96
N LYS A 358 13.84 15.54 -2.56
CA LYS A 358 14.12 16.98 -2.48
C LYS A 358 13.84 17.55 -1.09
N TYR A 359 13.06 16.86 -0.30
CA TYR A 359 12.64 17.26 1.03
C TYR A 359 13.26 16.33 2.08
N SER A 360 13.50 16.84 3.29
CA SER A 360 14.05 16.05 4.41
C SER A 360 13.05 15.02 4.95
N ILE A 361 11.76 15.25 4.76
CA ILE A 361 10.67 14.39 5.25
C ILE A 361 10.66 13.06 4.49
N VAL A 362 10.71 11.94 5.22
CA VAL A 362 10.58 10.59 4.67
C VAL A 362 9.38 9.88 5.28
N LEU A 363 8.30 9.80 4.51
CA LEU A 363 7.10 9.07 4.89
C LEU A 363 6.99 7.79 4.04
N GLY A 364 7.12 6.62 4.70
CA GLY A 364 7.04 5.32 4.03
C GLY A 364 5.73 5.15 3.23
N ARG A 365 4.60 5.69 3.73
CA ARG A 365 3.30 5.66 3.04
C ARG A 365 3.29 6.35 1.66
N ASN A 366 4.21 7.29 1.40
CA ASN A 366 4.33 7.90 0.08
C ASN A 366 4.78 6.91 -1.01
N MET A 367 5.27 5.72 -0.61
CA MET A 367 5.62 4.65 -1.55
C MET A 367 4.42 3.82 -2.02
N SER A 368 3.20 4.05 -1.47
CA SER A 368 1.97 3.33 -1.84
C SER A 368 1.74 3.26 -3.35
N LEU A 369 2.02 4.37 -4.07
CA LEU A 369 1.80 4.45 -5.51
C LEU A 369 2.80 3.61 -6.33
N VAL A 370 4.01 3.34 -5.83
CA VAL A 370 5.04 2.61 -6.59
C VAL A 370 5.27 1.19 -6.10
N LEU A 371 4.75 0.83 -4.94
CA LEU A 371 4.92 -0.50 -4.36
C LEU A 371 4.41 -1.65 -5.25
N PRO A 372 3.30 -1.51 -6.03
CA PRO A 372 2.91 -2.54 -6.99
C PRO A 372 4.01 -2.93 -7.98
N PHE A 373 4.85 -1.98 -8.37
CA PHE A 373 5.99 -2.23 -9.25
C PHE A 373 7.07 -3.05 -8.54
N ALA A 374 7.29 -2.83 -7.22
CA ALA A 374 8.20 -3.67 -6.44
C ALA A 374 7.74 -5.14 -6.45
N PHE A 375 6.45 -5.42 -6.26
CA PHE A 375 5.91 -6.78 -6.31
C PHE A 375 6.08 -7.43 -7.68
N LEU A 376 5.96 -6.66 -8.77
CA LEU A 376 6.27 -7.15 -10.12
C LEU A 376 7.75 -7.55 -10.23
N PHE A 377 8.69 -6.70 -9.79
CA PHE A 377 10.12 -7.00 -9.81
C PHE A 377 10.48 -8.16 -8.88
N MET A 378 9.92 -8.23 -7.67
CA MET A 378 10.09 -9.37 -6.76
C MET A 378 9.62 -10.69 -7.41
N SER A 379 8.54 -10.64 -8.20
CA SER A 379 8.04 -11.81 -8.94
C SER A 379 9.02 -12.26 -10.02
N TYR A 380 9.71 -11.35 -10.71
CA TYR A 380 10.84 -11.70 -11.58
C TYR A 380 12.01 -12.25 -10.78
N GLY A 381 12.26 -11.75 -9.57
CA GLY A 381 13.25 -12.28 -8.66
C GLY A 381 12.99 -13.74 -8.28
N LEU A 382 11.73 -14.13 -8.08
CA LEU A 382 11.35 -15.53 -7.86
C LEU A 382 11.68 -16.42 -9.09
N VAL A 383 11.50 -15.88 -10.32
CA VAL A 383 11.90 -16.60 -11.55
C VAL A 383 13.41 -16.81 -11.58
N GLU A 384 14.19 -15.79 -11.23
CA GLU A 384 15.65 -15.89 -11.20
C GLU A 384 16.14 -16.83 -10.11
N THR A 385 15.55 -16.78 -8.91
CA THR A 385 15.84 -17.72 -7.80
C THR A 385 15.66 -19.17 -8.25
N GLU A 386 14.56 -19.48 -8.94
CA GLU A 386 14.35 -20.83 -9.50
C GLU A 386 15.42 -21.19 -10.53
N THR A 387 15.79 -20.23 -11.39
CA THR A 387 16.83 -20.44 -12.42
C THR A 387 18.19 -20.74 -11.79
N ILE A 388 18.58 -19.98 -10.77
CA ILE A 388 19.83 -20.20 -10.02
C ILE A 388 19.81 -21.58 -9.33
N PHE A 389 18.71 -21.91 -8.67
CA PHE A 389 18.57 -23.18 -7.97
C PHE A 389 18.64 -24.39 -8.92
N MET A 390 18.03 -24.30 -10.11
CA MET A 390 18.13 -25.32 -11.15
C MET A 390 19.57 -25.51 -11.60
N ALA A 391 20.30 -24.42 -11.87
CA ALA A 391 21.70 -24.48 -12.27
C ALA A 391 22.59 -25.13 -11.21
N LEU A 392 22.31 -24.89 -9.92
CA LEU A 392 23.04 -25.53 -8.81
C LEU A 392 22.75 -27.04 -8.70
N LEU A 393 21.51 -27.46 -8.95
CA LEU A 393 21.14 -28.89 -8.96
C LEU A 393 21.79 -29.63 -10.13
N GLU A 394 21.85 -29.01 -11.31
CA GLU A 394 22.53 -29.60 -12.48
C GLU A 394 24.02 -29.80 -12.24
N LYS A 395 24.71 -28.83 -11.63
CA LYS A 395 26.13 -28.94 -11.27
C LYS A 395 26.42 -30.09 -10.27
N ARG A 396 25.45 -30.45 -9.42
CA ARG A 396 25.58 -31.53 -8.44
C ARG A 396 25.31 -32.93 -9.01
N GLY A 397 25.14 -33.10 -10.34
CA GLY A 397 25.00 -34.38 -11.00
C GLY A 397 23.69 -35.16 -10.66
N THR A 398 22.72 -34.54 -10.00
CA THR A 398 21.43 -35.16 -9.65
C THR A 398 20.44 -35.11 -10.83
N ALA A 399 20.93 -35.37 -12.04
CA ALA A 399 20.25 -35.10 -13.29
C ALA A 399 19.22 -36.17 -13.69
N GLY A 400 18.01 -36.00 -13.16
CA GLY A 400 16.78 -36.46 -13.82
C GLY A 400 15.93 -35.24 -14.14
N GLN A 401 16.00 -34.69 -15.35
CA GLN A 401 15.44 -33.38 -15.74
C GLN A 401 13.98 -33.13 -15.29
N LYS A 402 13.11 -34.13 -15.30
CA LYS A 402 11.70 -33.99 -14.88
C LYS A 402 11.52 -33.92 -13.35
N LYS A 403 12.38 -34.63 -12.58
CA LYS A 403 12.32 -34.68 -11.11
C LYS A 403 12.89 -33.41 -10.48
N ASN A 404 13.80 -32.74 -11.17
CA ASN A 404 14.47 -31.51 -10.71
C ASN A 404 13.59 -30.25 -10.90
N SER A 405 12.74 -30.19 -11.93
CA SER A 405 11.80 -29.07 -12.11
C SER A 405 10.77 -28.96 -10.99
N GLY A 406 10.32 -30.09 -10.45
CA GLY A 406 9.44 -30.14 -9.28
C GLY A 406 10.12 -29.64 -8.00
N LYS A 407 11.39 -30.03 -7.78
CA LYS A 407 12.19 -29.58 -6.63
C LYS A 407 12.49 -28.09 -6.66
N ALA A 408 12.86 -27.55 -7.83
CA ALA A 408 13.11 -26.13 -8.00
C ALA A 408 11.82 -25.29 -7.87
N GLY A 409 10.70 -25.84 -8.34
CA GLY A 409 9.38 -25.24 -8.15
C GLY A 409 8.97 -25.17 -6.68
N GLY A 410 9.35 -26.16 -5.88
CA GLY A 410 9.16 -26.18 -4.44
C GLY A 410 10.01 -25.13 -3.71
N SER A 411 11.24 -24.86 -4.17
CA SER A 411 12.14 -23.91 -3.51
C SER A 411 11.60 -22.48 -3.51
N THR A 412 11.06 -21.98 -4.64
CA THR A 412 10.47 -20.63 -4.69
C THR A 412 9.20 -20.52 -3.86
N ALA A 413 8.37 -21.57 -3.81
CA ALA A 413 7.21 -21.59 -2.94
C ALA A 413 7.64 -21.60 -1.45
N ALA A 414 8.70 -22.34 -1.11
CA ALA A 414 9.26 -22.33 0.24
C ALA A 414 9.79 -20.93 0.64
N VAL A 415 10.51 -20.25 -0.24
CA VAL A 415 10.95 -18.85 0.01
C VAL A 415 9.77 -17.95 0.34
N VAL A 416 8.71 -17.95 -0.49
CA VAL A 416 7.52 -17.14 -0.24
C VAL A 416 6.83 -17.55 1.06
N ALA A 417 6.70 -18.85 1.33
CA ALA A 417 6.10 -19.34 2.57
C ALA A 417 6.88 -18.86 3.80
N VAL A 418 8.22 -18.91 3.77
CA VAL A 418 9.06 -18.39 4.87
C VAL A 418 8.85 -16.90 5.07
N LEU A 419 8.85 -16.10 3.99
CA LEU A 419 8.61 -14.64 4.07
C LEU A 419 7.23 -14.33 4.63
N MET A 420 6.20 -15.08 4.20
CA MET A 420 4.85 -14.92 4.74
C MET A 420 4.77 -15.31 6.21
N LEU A 421 5.44 -16.39 6.63
CA LEU A 421 5.48 -16.81 8.03
C LEU A 421 6.18 -15.78 8.91
N CYS A 422 7.30 -15.19 8.45
CA CYS A 422 7.98 -14.12 9.17
C CYS A 422 7.06 -12.89 9.35
N ASN A 423 6.34 -12.50 8.28
CA ASN A 423 5.40 -11.39 8.38
C ASN A 423 4.18 -11.75 9.25
N ALA A 424 3.64 -12.95 9.14
CA ALA A 424 2.52 -13.42 9.96
C ALA A 424 2.92 -13.48 11.45
N GLU A 425 4.12 -13.92 11.74
CA GLU A 425 4.66 -13.92 13.11
C GLU A 425 4.72 -12.50 13.67
N THR A 426 5.25 -11.55 12.91
CA THR A 426 5.28 -10.12 13.30
C THR A 426 3.88 -9.60 13.63
N VAL A 427 2.90 -9.88 12.77
CA VAL A 427 1.52 -9.42 12.96
C VAL A 427 0.87 -10.11 14.16
N LEU A 428 1.02 -11.43 14.29
CA LEU A 428 0.45 -12.20 15.41
C LEU A 428 1.10 -11.84 16.75
N GLY A 429 2.41 -11.51 16.76
CA GLY A 429 3.10 -11.00 17.92
C GLY A 429 2.40 -9.78 18.50
N ASN A 430 1.98 -8.84 17.64
CA ASN A 430 1.29 -7.63 18.07
C ASN A 430 -0.11 -7.89 18.65
N TYR A 431 -0.80 -8.95 18.24
CA TYR A 431 -2.09 -9.31 18.83
C TYR A 431 -2.01 -9.94 20.23
N ARG A 432 -0.81 -10.22 20.72
CA ARG A 432 -0.59 -10.75 22.07
C ARG A 432 -0.47 -9.66 23.13
N TYR A 433 -0.30 -8.41 22.69
CA TYR A 433 -0.06 -7.28 23.58
C TYR A 433 -1.25 -6.34 23.59
N ASP A 434 -1.51 -5.80 24.76
CA ASP A 434 -2.51 -4.77 24.97
C ASP A 434 -2.01 -3.43 24.42
N LEU A 435 -2.91 -2.46 24.28
CA LEU A 435 -2.57 -1.12 23.79
C LEU A 435 -2.03 -0.26 24.93
N THR A 436 -0.96 0.49 24.66
CA THR A 436 -0.41 1.47 25.61
C THR A 436 -1.46 2.50 26.01
N TYR A 437 -2.30 2.91 25.06
CA TYR A 437 -3.36 3.90 25.29
C TYR A 437 -4.43 3.41 26.26
N ASP A 438 -4.84 2.15 26.17
CA ASP A 438 -5.87 1.58 27.07
C ASP A 438 -5.37 1.56 28.51
N HIS A 439 -4.11 1.12 28.71
CA HIS A 439 -3.51 1.09 30.03
C HIS A 439 -3.29 2.50 30.58
N ALA A 440 -2.82 3.44 29.76
CA ALA A 440 -2.63 4.81 30.17
C ALA A 440 -3.95 5.49 30.53
N ALA A 441 -5.01 5.29 29.72
CA ALA A 441 -6.34 5.84 30.00
C ALA A 441 -6.92 5.29 31.30
N ALA A 442 -6.84 3.97 31.53
CA ALA A 442 -7.30 3.34 32.75
C ALA A 442 -6.54 3.87 33.99
N TYR A 443 -5.22 3.97 33.89
CA TYR A 443 -4.39 4.51 34.98
C TYR A 443 -4.75 5.97 35.31
N ILE A 444 -4.94 6.80 34.28
CA ILE A 444 -5.33 8.21 34.43
C ILE A 444 -6.66 8.30 35.19
N GLU A 445 -7.63 7.48 34.81
CA GLU A 445 -8.94 7.49 35.43
C GLU A 445 -8.92 7.06 36.89
N GLU A 446 -8.08 6.09 37.24
CA GLU A 446 -7.96 5.52 38.58
C GLU A 446 -7.07 6.34 39.52
N ASN A 447 -6.00 6.96 39.01
CA ASN A 447 -4.90 7.51 39.85
C ASN A 447 -4.77 9.03 39.78
N ILE A 448 -5.32 9.70 38.73
CA ILE A 448 -5.26 11.17 38.65
C ILE A 448 -6.58 11.75 39.18
N PRO A 449 -6.54 12.61 40.23
CA PRO A 449 -7.75 13.13 40.85
C PRO A 449 -8.47 14.13 39.92
N ALA A 450 -9.79 14.15 40.00
CA ALA A 450 -10.59 15.16 39.31
C ALA A 450 -10.16 16.58 39.68
N GLY A 451 -10.14 17.48 38.70
CA GLY A 451 -9.66 18.86 38.85
C GLY A 451 -8.12 18.99 38.83
N ALA A 452 -7.40 17.90 38.53
CA ALA A 452 -5.96 17.98 38.28
C ALA A 452 -5.66 18.72 36.97
N ARG A 453 -4.54 19.44 36.95
CA ARG A 453 -3.96 20.01 35.73
C ARG A 453 -3.04 19.00 35.07
N VAL A 454 -3.32 18.65 33.82
CA VAL A 454 -2.56 17.65 33.09
C VAL A 454 -1.92 18.29 31.86
N TYR A 455 -0.62 18.47 31.92
CA TYR A 455 0.20 18.82 30.76
C TYR A 455 0.32 17.57 29.88
N CYS A 456 0.17 17.71 28.58
CA CYS A 456 0.28 16.56 27.69
C CYS A 456 0.91 16.95 26.36
N THR A 457 1.65 16.02 25.81
CA THR A 457 2.14 16.10 24.43
C THR A 457 1.02 15.88 23.43
N SER A 458 1.28 16.15 22.15
CA SER A 458 0.41 15.71 21.06
C SER A 458 0.22 14.18 21.10
N TYR A 459 -0.90 13.70 20.58
CA TYR A 459 -1.26 12.27 20.56
C TYR A 459 -1.55 11.65 21.94
N MET A 460 -1.96 12.44 22.90
CA MET A 460 -2.30 11.98 24.25
C MET A 460 -3.45 10.94 24.26
N PRO A 461 -3.56 10.08 25.29
CA PRO A 461 -4.75 9.28 25.54
C PRO A 461 -6.00 10.15 25.67
N LEU A 462 -7.17 9.57 25.35
CA LEU A 462 -8.44 10.25 25.59
C LEU A 462 -8.61 10.54 27.08
N MET A 463 -8.87 11.79 27.38
CA MET A 463 -9.15 12.28 28.72
C MET A 463 -10.42 13.12 28.71
N ASP A 464 -11.18 13.03 29.79
CA ASP A 464 -12.38 13.82 29.99
C ASP A 464 -12.02 15.27 30.34
N ALA A 465 -12.25 16.22 29.41
CA ALA A 465 -12.00 17.64 29.59
C ALA A 465 -12.91 18.28 30.65
N GLU A 466 -14.01 17.65 31.05
CA GLU A 466 -14.83 18.12 32.18
C GLU A 466 -14.23 17.70 33.53
N LYS A 467 -13.47 16.60 33.56
CA LYS A 467 -12.82 16.06 34.75
C LYS A 467 -11.42 16.64 34.99
N TYR A 468 -10.67 17.00 33.95
CA TYR A 468 -9.29 17.46 34.04
C TYR A 468 -9.07 18.81 33.34
N GLU A 469 -8.17 19.65 33.90
CA GLU A 469 -7.66 20.83 33.20
C GLU A 469 -6.52 20.40 32.26
N ILE A 470 -6.85 20.17 30.96
CA ILE A 470 -5.90 19.67 29.97
C ILE A 470 -5.12 20.84 29.38
N VAL A 471 -3.78 20.77 29.44
CA VAL A 471 -2.85 21.75 28.85
C VAL A 471 -2.02 21.03 27.79
N GLU A 472 -2.42 21.14 26.52
CA GLU A 472 -1.67 20.55 25.43
C GLU A 472 -0.44 21.42 25.11
N ILE A 473 0.75 20.88 25.33
CA ILE A 473 2.04 21.53 25.06
C ILE A 473 2.62 21.13 23.69
N GLY A 474 2.01 20.18 23.00
CA GLY A 474 2.53 19.66 21.75
C GLY A 474 3.89 19.00 21.92
N GLU A 475 4.89 19.53 21.24
CA GLU A 475 6.30 19.11 21.33
C GLU A 475 7.17 20.13 22.10
N ASP A 476 6.56 21.20 22.60
CA ASP A 476 7.30 22.28 23.26
C ASP A 476 7.42 22.06 24.77
N ILE A 477 8.44 21.30 25.16
CA ILE A 477 8.75 21.01 26.57
C ILE A 477 9.12 22.26 27.40
N SER A 478 9.39 23.39 26.76
CA SER A 478 9.68 24.65 27.47
C SER A 478 8.44 25.22 28.16
N LEU A 479 7.25 24.77 27.74
CA LEU A 479 5.96 25.13 28.37
C LEU A 479 5.71 24.37 29.71
N LEU A 480 6.50 23.34 30.01
CA LEU A 480 6.40 22.62 31.26
C LEU A 480 6.97 23.47 32.42
N PRO A 481 6.32 23.50 33.61
CA PRO A 481 6.85 24.16 34.80
C PRO A 481 8.19 23.54 35.21
N GLU A 482 8.99 24.26 35.98
CA GLU A 482 10.26 23.72 36.55
C GLU A 482 10.00 22.50 37.44
N MET A 483 8.95 22.55 38.25
CA MET A 483 8.46 21.43 39.07
C MET A 483 6.95 21.35 38.95
N LEU A 484 6.40 20.14 38.91
CA LEU A 484 4.98 19.91 38.92
C LEU A 484 4.45 20.10 40.36
N ALA A 485 3.35 20.84 40.52
CA ALA A 485 2.68 21.04 41.80
C ALA A 485 1.92 19.75 42.21
N GLU A 486 1.39 19.72 43.44
CA GLU A 486 0.76 18.51 44.02
C GLU A 486 -0.36 17.89 43.16
N LYS A 487 -1.08 18.71 42.38
CA LYS A 487 -2.16 18.25 41.47
C LYS A 487 -1.83 18.49 40.01
N GLU A 488 -0.55 18.57 39.68
CA GLU A 488 -0.09 18.71 38.30
C GLU A 488 0.58 17.42 37.85
N TYR A 489 0.31 17.04 36.63
CA TYR A 489 0.83 15.81 36.00
C TYR A 489 1.29 16.14 34.59
N TYR A 490 2.24 15.35 34.08
CA TYR A 490 2.68 15.41 32.70
C TYR A 490 2.57 14.05 32.05
N ILE A 491 1.94 13.99 30.89
CA ILE A 491 1.80 12.78 30.08
C ILE A 491 2.65 12.95 28.84
N ASP A 492 3.68 12.13 28.75
CA ASP A 492 4.59 12.07 27.61
C ASP A 492 4.22 10.90 26.69
N VAL A 493 4.07 11.20 25.40
CA VAL A 493 3.82 10.20 24.36
C VAL A 493 4.98 10.20 23.37
N GLU A 494 5.63 9.07 23.20
CA GLU A 494 6.82 8.89 22.34
C GLU A 494 6.61 9.42 20.90
N TYR A 495 5.41 9.44 20.38
CA TYR A 495 5.15 10.01 19.06
C TYR A 495 5.47 11.51 18.98
N ALA A 496 5.34 12.25 20.07
CA ALA A 496 5.66 13.67 20.11
C ALA A 496 7.13 13.93 20.45
N THR A 497 7.73 13.16 21.34
CA THR A 497 9.05 13.43 21.93
C THR A 497 10.14 12.45 21.51
N GLY A 498 9.79 11.25 21.07
CA GLY A 498 10.75 10.20 20.75
C GLY A 498 11.77 10.58 19.67
N TYR A 499 11.42 11.53 18.80
CA TYR A 499 12.35 12.02 17.78
C TYR A 499 13.54 12.81 18.38
N PHE A 500 13.46 13.31 19.61
CA PHE A 500 14.60 13.95 20.27
C PHE A 500 15.80 13.02 20.35
N SER A 501 15.54 11.71 20.49
CA SER A 501 16.56 10.65 20.51
C SER A 501 16.89 10.07 19.13
N GLN A 502 16.34 10.65 18.05
CA GLN A 502 16.59 10.17 16.71
C GLN A 502 18.06 10.29 16.32
N LYS A 503 18.60 9.21 15.73
CA LYS A 503 19.97 9.17 15.23
C LYS A 503 20.02 9.49 13.74
N LYS A 504 21.13 10.08 13.30
CA LYS A 504 21.43 10.22 11.87
C LYS A 504 21.66 8.85 11.27
N ASP A 505 20.84 8.48 10.29
CA ASP A 505 20.96 7.20 9.59
C ASP A 505 21.85 7.34 8.34
N TYR A 506 22.75 6.38 8.20
CA TYR A 506 23.59 6.16 7.01
C TYR A 506 23.38 4.73 6.53
N LEU A 507 23.78 4.44 5.30
CA LEU A 507 23.50 3.15 4.64
C LEU A 507 23.88 1.92 5.49
N LEU A 508 25.02 1.98 6.20
CA LEU A 508 25.59 0.84 6.93
C LEU A 508 25.80 1.10 8.43
N PHE A 509 25.57 2.31 8.90
CA PHE A 509 25.80 2.67 10.31
C PHE A 509 24.91 3.83 10.75
N ARG A 510 24.73 3.95 12.06
CA ARG A 510 24.06 5.09 12.70
C ARG A 510 25.11 6.11 13.17
N GLY A 511 24.82 7.38 12.94
CA GLY A 511 25.63 8.51 13.39
C GLY A 511 25.25 9.00 14.79
N GLY A 512 25.67 10.21 15.11
CA GLY A 512 25.29 10.92 16.33
C GLY A 512 23.81 11.32 16.34
N ASP A 513 23.38 11.92 17.44
CA ASP A 513 22.01 12.42 17.59
C ASP A 513 21.67 13.46 16.51
N MET A 514 20.44 13.41 16.00
CA MET A 514 19.96 14.36 15.01
C MET A 514 19.59 15.70 15.65
N TYR A 515 19.09 15.66 16.89
CA TYR A 515 18.63 16.81 17.67
C TYR A 515 19.29 16.82 19.07
N PRO A 516 20.63 17.00 19.19
CA PRO A 516 21.33 16.85 20.46
C PRO A 516 20.87 17.84 21.54
N ASP A 517 20.57 19.08 21.16
CA ASP A 517 20.14 20.12 22.10
C ASP A 517 18.72 19.83 22.65
N LYS A 518 17.78 19.41 21.79
CA LYS A 518 16.44 19.02 22.21
C LYS A 518 16.49 17.79 23.14
N LYS A 519 17.33 16.82 22.80
CA LYS A 519 17.53 15.63 23.63
C LYS A 519 18.06 15.99 25.01
N ALA A 520 19.11 16.79 25.07
CA ALA A 520 19.70 17.21 26.35
C ALA A 520 18.70 18.00 27.22
N ALA A 521 17.95 18.94 26.63
CA ALA A 521 16.91 19.68 27.31
C ALA A 521 15.79 18.78 27.85
N TYR A 522 15.36 17.79 27.03
CA TYR A 522 14.35 16.81 27.42
C TYR A 522 14.85 15.92 28.57
N GLU A 523 16.04 15.33 28.44
CA GLU A 523 16.63 14.47 29.50
C GLU A 523 16.82 15.22 30.81
N GLN A 524 17.27 16.48 30.76
CA GLN A 524 17.39 17.33 31.95
C GLN A 524 16.00 17.53 32.58
N LYS A 525 14.99 17.93 31.78
CA LYS A 525 13.65 18.23 32.28
C LYS A 525 12.97 17.01 32.89
N MET A 526 13.05 15.86 32.22
CA MET A 526 12.47 14.61 32.71
C MET A 526 13.19 14.08 33.95
N GLY A 527 14.48 14.41 34.12
CA GLY A 527 15.24 14.08 35.33
C GLY A 527 14.77 14.81 36.60
N GLU A 528 14.02 15.91 36.47
CA GLU A 528 13.46 16.69 37.59
C GLU A 528 12.09 16.14 38.05
N TYR A 529 11.43 15.32 37.24
CA TYR A 529 10.10 14.79 37.50
C TYR A 529 10.14 13.34 38.01
N THR A 530 9.15 12.97 38.80
CA THR A 530 9.01 11.60 39.29
C THR A 530 8.13 10.79 38.32
N VAL A 531 8.65 9.69 37.80
CA VAL A 531 7.86 8.75 37.02
C VAL A 531 6.84 8.05 37.91
N MET A 532 5.57 8.16 37.58
CA MET A 532 4.50 7.48 38.28
C MET A 532 4.24 6.11 37.66
N GLU A 533 4.13 6.05 36.32
CA GLU A 533 3.91 4.83 35.57
C GLU A 533 4.44 5.00 34.15
N SER A 534 4.83 3.89 33.51
CA SER A 534 5.35 3.90 32.15
C SER A 534 5.02 2.59 31.44
N TRP A 535 4.50 2.70 30.23
CA TRP A 535 4.24 1.57 29.34
C TRP A 535 5.16 1.66 28.13
N GLN A 536 6.03 0.64 28.00
CA GLN A 536 6.92 0.56 26.86
C GLN A 536 6.17 0.09 25.63
N GLY A 537 6.00 0.97 24.68
CA GLY A 537 5.37 0.67 23.41
C GLY A 537 6.32 0.03 22.41
N VAL A 538 5.76 -0.76 21.50
CA VAL A 538 6.44 -1.19 20.28
C VAL A 538 5.88 -0.38 19.14
N SER A 539 6.61 0.69 18.78
CA SER A 539 6.29 1.43 17.57
C SER A 539 6.90 0.72 16.36
N TYR A 540 6.17 0.70 15.24
CA TYR A 540 6.66 0.18 13.96
C TYR A 540 7.75 1.07 13.32
N GLY A 541 8.36 1.96 14.10
CA GLY A 541 9.37 2.90 13.66
C GLY A 541 10.68 2.22 13.26
N GLY A 542 11.01 2.30 12.01
CA GLY A 542 12.38 2.28 11.47
C GLY A 542 13.22 1.00 11.55
N GLU A 543 13.09 0.16 12.58
CA GLU A 543 13.99 -0.99 12.75
C GLU A 543 13.54 -2.30 12.10
N TRP A 544 12.23 -2.46 11.86
CA TRP A 544 11.68 -3.66 11.24
C TRP A 544 12.23 -3.94 9.83
N LYS A 545 12.67 -2.91 9.12
CA LYS A 545 13.27 -3.02 7.78
C LYS A 545 14.54 -3.88 7.75
N TYR A 546 15.23 -3.99 8.87
CA TYR A 546 16.44 -4.79 9.02
C TYR A 546 16.21 -6.18 9.65
N ARG A 547 14.99 -6.48 10.07
CA ARG A 547 14.64 -7.73 10.76
C ARG A 547 13.85 -8.66 9.86
N ILE A 548 14.01 -9.95 10.08
CA ILE A 548 13.20 -11.02 9.47
C ILE A 548 12.10 -11.38 10.47
N GLY A 549 11.11 -10.51 10.64
CA GLY A 549 10.12 -10.65 11.70
C GLY A 549 10.64 -10.21 13.07
N TYR A 550 9.73 -10.07 14.02
CA TYR A 550 10.03 -9.72 15.41
C TYR A 550 10.12 -10.99 16.26
N PHE A 551 11.00 -11.94 15.92
CA PHE A 551 11.18 -13.17 16.70
C PHE A 551 11.45 -12.90 18.17
N ASP A 552 12.09 -11.78 18.48
CA ASP A 552 12.32 -11.34 19.85
C ASP A 552 11.01 -11.01 20.59
N LEU A 553 9.95 -10.57 19.91
CA LEU A 553 8.65 -10.31 20.53
C LEU A 553 7.93 -11.60 20.95
N LEU A 554 8.03 -12.67 20.19
CA LEU A 554 7.48 -13.97 20.58
C LEU A 554 8.14 -14.56 21.84
N LEU A 555 9.41 -14.22 22.06
CA LEU A 555 10.19 -14.70 23.20
C LEU A 555 10.02 -13.85 24.45
N LYS A 556 9.43 -12.63 24.34
CA LYS A 556 9.19 -11.73 25.46
C LYS A 556 7.90 -12.09 26.18
N SER A 557 7.90 -11.92 27.50
CA SER A 557 6.72 -12.18 28.32
C SER A 557 5.59 -11.18 28.00
N PRO A 558 4.32 -11.60 27.92
CA PRO A 558 3.19 -10.68 27.89
C PRO A 558 3.26 -9.69 29.05
N GLY A 559 2.97 -8.41 28.80
CA GLY A 559 3.07 -7.33 29.79
C GLY A 559 4.44 -6.63 29.87
N ALA A 560 5.47 -7.14 29.17
CA ALA A 560 6.76 -6.43 29.04
C ALA A 560 6.74 -5.35 27.94
N TYR A 561 5.82 -5.46 26.99
CA TYR A 561 5.66 -4.54 25.85
C TYR A 561 4.20 -4.42 25.48
N TYR A 562 3.82 -3.25 24.99
CA TYR A 562 2.46 -2.92 24.55
C TYR A 562 2.48 -2.50 23.09
N VAL A 563 1.35 -2.58 22.40
CA VAL A 563 1.20 -2.06 21.04
C VAL A 563 0.91 -0.56 21.11
N GLY A 564 1.64 0.22 20.34
CA GLY A 564 1.50 1.67 20.31
C GLY A 564 2.80 2.39 20.68
N PRO A 565 2.76 3.72 20.89
CA PRO A 565 3.91 4.48 21.40
C PRO A 565 4.16 4.17 22.88
N SER A 566 5.39 4.37 23.33
CA SER A 566 5.64 4.42 24.77
C SER A 566 4.92 5.62 25.36
N ILE A 567 4.29 5.43 26.54
CA ILE A 567 3.60 6.48 27.27
C ILE A 567 4.14 6.49 28.70
N THR A 568 4.53 7.67 29.18
CA THR A 568 5.03 7.84 30.54
C THR A 568 4.26 8.96 31.24
N ILE A 569 3.82 8.71 32.47
CA ILE A 569 3.13 9.68 33.32
C ILE A 569 4.09 10.11 34.41
N TYR A 570 4.23 11.42 34.56
CA TYR A 570 5.09 12.07 35.52
C TYR A 570 4.30 12.92 36.52
N ARG A 571 4.91 13.10 37.69
CA ARG A 571 4.50 14.03 38.73
C ARG A 571 5.67 14.81 39.30
#